data_2c03a84b85ad6b20abd2003a095bd7a4
#
_entry.id   2c03a84b85ad6b20abd2003a095bd7a4
#
_cell.length_a   1.000
_cell.length_b   1.000
_cell.length_c   1.000
_cell.angle_alpha   90.00
_cell.angle_beta   90.00
_cell.angle_gamma   90.00
#
_symmetry.space_group_name_H-M   'P 1'
#
loop_
_entity.id
_entity.type
_entity.pdbx_description
1 polymer ?
#
loop_
_entity_poly.entity_id
_entity_poly.type
_entity_poly.pdbx_seq_one_letter_code
_entity_poly.pdbx_strand_id
1 'polypeptide(L)'
;YWLPYLAHATLEPMNATVWFHDGGCEAWVPSQGPDMVRQVICDMSGLPRENVEVHTTYAGGGFGRRATMEFVVEAVEIARHSTRPVKLMWTREDDMRHGLYREATLHRVRAGLDETGAPLAWQHRLVAANLNRLVIPVALGVLSPEWMPDRAVSGFGDGVIDVVHRDERDAVQTIRHFLAVLGQPVIIGLKQRFLE
;
A
#
# COMPACT_ATOMS: atom_id res chain seq x y z
N TYR A 1 20.24 -5.08 -2.92
CA TYR A 1 19.31 -5.86 -2.11
C TYR A 1 18.20 -6.38 -3.00
N TRP A 2 17.82 -7.62 -2.82
CA TRP A 2 16.66 -8.24 -3.44
C TRP A 2 15.65 -8.60 -2.36
N LEU A 3 14.41 -8.15 -2.53
CA LEU A 3 13.28 -8.50 -1.67
C LEU A 3 12.28 -9.29 -2.50
N PRO A 4 11.99 -10.55 -2.15
CA PRO A 4 11.00 -11.35 -2.86
C PRO A 4 9.57 -10.88 -2.56
N TYR A 5 8.60 -11.45 -3.26
CA TYR A 5 7.20 -11.33 -2.88
C TYR A 5 6.97 -11.76 -1.43
N LEU A 6 6.23 -10.97 -0.67
CA LEU A 6 6.00 -11.22 0.74
C LEU A 6 4.54 -10.96 1.09
N ALA A 7 3.91 -11.92 1.77
CA ALA A 7 2.60 -11.71 2.36
C ALA A 7 2.68 -10.65 3.48
N HIS A 8 1.69 -9.77 3.57
CA HIS A 8 1.63 -8.77 4.64
C HIS A 8 1.44 -9.41 6.02
N ALA A 9 0.72 -10.53 6.08
CA ALA A 9 0.50 -11.35 7.28
C ALA A 9 0.13 -10.51 8.51
N THR A 10 -0.82 -9.59 8.36
CA THR A 10 -1.35 -8.79 9.47
C THR A 10 -1.89 -9.70 10.57
N LEU A 11 -1.73 -9.37 11.85
CA LEU A 11 -2.22 -10.21 12.95
C LEU A 11 -3.71 -10.45 12.85
N GLU A 12 -4.48 -9.43 12.53
CA GLU A 12 -5.90 -9.53 12.21
C GLU A 12 -6.07 -9.81 10.72
N PRO A 13 -6.64 -10.96 10.29
CA PRO A 13 -6.98 -11.20 8.89
C PRO A 13 -7.99 -10.18 8.35
N MET A 14 -8.12 -10.12 7.02
CA MET A 14 -9.04 -9.19 6.36
C MET A 14 -10.47 -9.47 6.80
N ASN A 15 -11.19 -8.40 7.14
CA ASN A 15 -12.59 -8.49 7.53
C ASN A 15 -13.33 -7.19 7.22
N ALA A 16 -14.64 -7.31 7.02
CA ALA A 16 -15.55 -6.19 6.87
C ALA A 16 -16.95 -6.61 7.35
N THR A 17 -17.66 -5.68 7.97
CA THR A 17 -19.08 -5.85 8.28
C THR A 17 -19.84 -4.85 7.43
N VAL A 18 -20.87 -5.29 6.69
CA VAL A 18 -21.67 -4.47 5.79
C VAL A 18 -23.15 -4.76 6.04
N TRP A 19 -23.95 -3.71 6.08
CA TRP A 19 -25.39 -3.80 6.28
C TRP A 19 -26.13 -2.82 5.37
N PHE A 20 -26.96 -3.37 4.49
CA PHE A 20 -27.90 -2.59 3.67
C PHE A 20 -29.24 -2.53 4.38
N HIS A 21 -29.74 -1.32 4.65
CA HIS A 21 -31.03 -1.08 5.32
C HIS A 21 -31.56 0.32 4.96
N ASP A 22 -32.85 0.46 5.02
CA ASP A 22 -33.59 1.74 4.90
C ASP A 22 -33.14 2.63 3.71
N GLY A 23 -32.76 2.00 2.60
CA GLY A 23 -32.28 2.72 1.42
C GLY A 23 -30.85 3.26 1.53
N GLY A 24 -30.09 2.79 2.51
CA GLY A 24 -28.70 3.13 2.75
C GLY A 24 -27.82 1.91 3.00
N CYS A 25 -26.56 2.18 3.34
CA CYS A 25 -25.58 1.18 3.71
C CYS A 25 -24.67 1.69 4.82
N GLU A 26 -24.49 0.88 5.85
CA GLU A 26 -23.46 1.07 6.86
C GLU A 26 -22.38 -0.01 6.74
N ALA A 27 -21.12 0.38 6.89
CA ALA A 27 -20.00 -0.53 6.85
C ALA A 27 -18.99 -0.25 7.97
N TRP A 28 -18.56 -1.30 8.66
CA TRP A 28 -17.50 -1.27 9.68
C TRP A 28 -16.30 -2.01 9.13
N VAL A 29 -15.22 -1.26 8.82
CA VAL A 29 -14.06 -1.80 8.10
C VAL A 29 -12.77 -1.26 8.70
N PRO A 30 -11.82 -2.12 9.10
CA PRO A 30 -10.49 -1.71 9.51
C PRO A 30 -9.65 -1.38 8.26
N SER A 31 -9.95 -0.26 7.59
CA SER A 31 -9.35 0.16 6.32
C SER A 31 -8.33 1.29 6.49
N GLN A 32 -7.34 1.32 5.61
CA GLN A 32 -6.40 2.43 5.45
C GLN A 32 -6.92 3.48 4.44
N GLY A 33 -8.06 3.22 3.79
CA GLY A 33 -8.69 4.11 2.81
C GLY A 33 -10.22 4.10 2.95
N PRO A 34 -10.80 4.74 3.99
CA PRO A 34 -12.25 4.71 4.21
C PRO A 34 -13.06 5.34 3.07
N ASP A 35 -12.51 6.35 2.40
CA ASP A 35 -13.16 6.93 1.23
C ASP A 35 -13.22 5.96 0.04
N MET A 36 -12.22 5.08 -0.11
CA MET A 36 -12.24 4.02 -1.11
C MET A 36 -13.28 2.95 -0.78
N VAL A 37 -13.43 2.60 0.50
CA VAL A 37 -14.51 1.70 0.96
C VAL A 37 -15.87 2.26 0.57
N ARG A 38 -16.11 3.54 0.87
CA ARG A 38 -17.36 4.22 0.50
C ARG A 38 -17.60 4.21 -1.00
N GLN A 39 -16.56 4.49 -1.79
CA GLN A 39 -16.67 4.47 -3.25
C GLN A 39 -17.05 3.08 -3.79
N VAL A 40 -16.38 2.02 -3.30
CA VAL A 40 -16.72 0.64 -3.68
C VAL A 40 -18.18 0.31 -3.38
N ILE A 41 -18.68 0.69 -2.19
CA ILE A 41 -20.08 0.46 -1.83
C ILE A 41 -21.01 1.20 -2.78
N CYS A 42 -20.77 2.48 -3.07
CA CYS A 42 -21.56 3.26 -4.01
C CYS A 42 -21.58 2.63 -5.41
N ASP A 43 -20.43 2.26 -5.94
CA ASP A 43 -20.30 1.70 -7.28
C ASP A 43 -21.01 0.36 -7.43
N MET A 44 -20.94 -0.48 -6.41
CA MET A 44 -21.57 -1.80 -6.42
C MET A 44 -23.07 -1.77 -6.14
N SER A 45 -23.54 -0.83 -5.32
CA SER A 45 -24.94 -0.76 -4.90
C SER A 45 -25.78 0.23 -5.70
N GLY A 46 -25.15 1.21 -6.34
CA GLY A 46 -25.84 2.34 -6.97
C GLY A 46 -26.38 3.38 -5.96
N LEU A 47 -26.03 3.23 -4.68
CA LEU A 47 -26.46 4.20 -3.65
C LEU A 47 -25.71 5.53 -3.82
N PRO A 48 -26.38 6.67 -3.58
CA PRO A 48 -25.73 7.95 -3.52
C PRO A 48 -24.80 8.01 -2.29
N ARG A 49 -23.73 8.79 -2.40
CA ARG A 49 -22.66 8.85 -1.38
C ARG A 49 -23.13 9.23 0.02
N GLU A 50 -24.16 10.08 0.10
CA GLU A 50 -24.80 10.51 1.34
C GLU A 50 -25.55 9.40 2.07
N ASN A 51 -25.92 8.33 1.37
CA ASN A 51 -26.62 7.17 1.93
C ASN A 51 -25.65 6.04 2.32
N VAL A 52 -24.33 6.28 2.25
CA VAL A 52 -23.32 5.29 2.62
C VAL A 52 -22.48 5.83 3.78
N GLU A 53 -22.55 5.16 4.92
CA GLU A 53 -21.75 5.47 6.10
C GLU A 53 -20.65 4.43 6.31
N VAL A 54 -19.42 4.88 6.51
CA VAL A 54 -18.26 4.02 6.76
C VAL A 54 -17.64 4.34 8.11
N HIS A 55 -17.66 3.37 8.99
CA HIS A 55 -17.04 3.42 10.30
C HIS A 55 -15.68 2.72 10.23
N THR A 56 -14.59 3.48 10.35
CA THR A 56 -13.26 2.91 10.42
C THR A 56 -13.00 2.34 11.80
N THR A 57 -12.84 1.04 11.88
CA THR A 57 -12.52 0.35 13.14
C THR A 57 -11.01 0.27 13.38
N TYR A 58 -10.61 -0.06 14.60
CA TYR A 58 -9.21 -0.38 14.89
C TYR A 58 -8.73 -1.55 14.04
N ALA A 59 -7.49 -1.45 13.56
CA ALA A 59 -6.89 -2.47 12.70
C ALA A 59 -5.77 -3.20 13.44
N GLY A 60 -5.79 -4.53 13.40
CA GLY A 60 -4.72 -5.38 13.91
C GLY A 60 -3.54 -5.50 12.94
N GLY A 61 -2.99 -4.36 12.53
CA GLY A 61 -1.96 -4.22 11.52
C GLY A 61 -2.53 -3.95 10.13
N GLY A 62 -1.77 -3.24 9.31
CA GLY A 62 -2.17 -2.90 7.93
C GLY A 62 -1.02 -3.10 6.95
N PHE A 63 0.08 -2.38 7.13
CA PHE A 63 1.28 -2.47 6.29
C PHE A 63 1.03 -2.24 4.79
N GLY A 64 -0.06 -1.53 4.43
CA GLY A 64 -0.53 -1.37 3.06
C GLY A 64 -1.61 -2.37 2.64
N ARG A 65 -1.76 -3.52 3.31
CA ARG A 65 -2.72 -4.57 2.97
C ARG A 65 -4.18 -4.10 3.03
N ARG A 66 -4.50 -3.20 3.96
CA ARG A 66 -5.85 -2.66 4.16
C ARG A 66 -6.15 -1.43 3.30
N ALA A 67 -5.26 -1.07 2.38
CA ALA A 67 -5.54 -0.11 1.32
C ALA A 67 -6.17 -0.77 0.08
N THR A 68 -6.20 -2.10 0.01
CA THR A 68 -6.85 -2.86 -1.05
C THR A 68 -8.28 -3.22 -0.69
N MET A 69 -9.15 -3.36 -1.67
CA MET A 69 -10.61 -3.38 -1.44
C MET A 69 -11.26 -4.74 -1.74
N GLU A 70 -10.50 -5.78 -2.11
CA GLU A 70 -11.06 -7.07 -2.51
C GLU A 70 -11.95 -7.70 -1.43
N PHE A 71 -11.54 -7.67 -0.17
CA PHE A 71 -12.33 -8.19 0.94
C PHE A 71 -13.59 -7.35 1.23
N VAL A 72 -13.55 -6.06 0.89
CA VAL A 72 -14.72 -5.17 0.97
C VAL A 72 -15.68 -5.51 -0.15
N VAL A 73 -15.19 -5.69 -1.38
CA VAL A 73 -15.99 -6.09 -2.55
C VAL A 73 -16.75 -7.39 -2.25
N GLU A 74 -16.07 -8.40 -1.72
CA GLU A 74 -16.69 -9.67 -1.32
C GLU A 74 -17.78 -9.46 -0.25
N ALA A 75 -17.49 -8.68 0.79
CA ALA A 75 -18.45 -8.39 1.84
C ALA A 75 -19.69 -7.65 1.34
N VAL A 76 -19.51 -6.67 0.47
CA VAL A 76 -20.59 -5.90 -0.17
C VAL A 76 -21.43 -6.81 -1.06
N GLU A 77 -20.81 -7.65 -1.88
CA GLU A 77 -21.52 -8.55 -2.77
C GLU A 77 -22.42 -9.54 -2.00
N ILE A 78 -21.92 -10.10 -0.91
CA ILE A 78 -22.72 -10.98 -0.06
C ILE A 78 -23.84 -10.21 0.65
N ALA A 79 -23.53 -9.02 1.18
CA ALA A 79 -24.47 -8.21 1.93
C ALA A 79 -25.65 -7.71 1.11
N ARG A 80 -25.48 -7.46 -0.20
CA ARG A 80 -26.55 -7.06 -1.13
C ARG A 80 -27.66 -8.10 -1.25
N HIS A 81 -27.37 -9.36 -0.95
CA HIS A 81 -28.32 -10.47 -0.98
C HIS A 81 -28.84 -10.84 0.41
N SER A 82 -28.53 -10.03 1.44
CA SER A 82 -28.92 -10.30 2.82
C SER A 82 -29.81 -9.17 3.37
N THR A 83 -30.79 -9.53 4.17
CA THR A 83 -31.60 -8.57 4.95
C THR A 83 -31.00 -8.26 6.33
N ARG A 84 -29.87 -8.88 6.66
CA ARG A 84 -29.19 -8.73 7.95
C ARG A 84 -27.75 -8.25 7.73
N PRO A 85 -27.13 -7.64 8.74
CA PRO A 85 -25.70 -7.35 8.68
C PRO A 85 -24.88 -8.59 8.35
N VAL A 86 -23.94 -8.45 7.43
CA VAL A 86 -23.00 -9.52 7.02
C VAL A 86 -21.62 -9.17 7.51
N LYS A 87 -21.01 -10.04 8.30
CA LYS A 87 -19.60 -9.95 8.66
C LYS A 87 -18.81 -10.98 7.86
N LEU A 88 -18.04 -10.52 6.90
CA LEU A 88 -17.02 -11.31 6.23
C LEU A 88 -15.75 -11.30 7.07
N MET A 89 -15.12 -12.44 7.22
CA MET A 89 -13.80 -12.56 7.84
C MET A 89 -13.03 -13.66 7.12
N TRP A 90 -11.87 -13.30 6.57
CA TRP A 90 -10.96 -14.27 5.97
C TRP A 90 -10.31 -15.12 7.06
N THR A 91 -10.04 -16.37 6.76
CA THR A 91 -9.15 -17.17 7.57
C THR A 91 -7.70 -16.75 7.35
N ARG A 92 -6.79 -17.19 8.21
CA ARG A 92 -5.36 -16.97 7.99
C ARG A 92 -4.88 -17.63 6.69
N GLU A 93 -5.42 -18.76 6.36
CA GLU A 93 -5.13 -19.52 5.15
C GLU A 93 -5.57 -18.73 3.90
N ASP A 94 -6.73 -18.11 3.93
CA ASP A 94 -7.23 -17.28 2.84
C ASP A 94 -6.33 -16.07 2.64
N ASP A 95 -6.01 -15.33 3.71
CA ASP A 95 -5.14 -14.16 3.67
C ASP A 95 -3.75 -14.50 3.10
N MET A 96 -3.19 -15.66 3.48
CA MET A 96 -1.86 -16.09 3.03
C MET A 96 -1.85 -16.67 1.61
N ARG A 97 -2.96 -17.22 1.11
CA ARG A 97 -3.02 -17.89 -0.20
C ARG A 97 -3.63 -17.02 -1.28
N HIS A 98 -4.58 -16.18 -0.91
CA HIS A 98 -5.39 -15.38 -1.85
C HIS A 98 -5.21 -13.88 -1.69
N GLY A 99 -4.54 -13.44 -0.60
CA GLY A 99 -4.24 -12.04 -0.37
C GLY A 99 -3.23 -11.48 -1.38
N LEU A 100 -3.29 -10.17 -1.60
CA LEU A 100 -2.28 -9.48 -2.39
C LEU A 100 -0.95 -9.44 -1.64
N TYR A 101 0.12 -9.80 -2.33
CA TYR A 101 1.49 -9.77 -1.79
C TYR A 101 2.13 -8.40 -2.00
N ARG A 102 3.08 -8.07 -1.14
CA ARG A 102 4.05 -7.02 -1.44
C ARG A 102 4.87 -7.46 -2.64
N GLU A 103 5.10 -6.53 -3.56
CA GLU A 103 5.86 -6.81 -4.78
C GLU A 103 7.32 -7.15 -4.49
N ALA A 104 7.89 -7.95 -5.36
CA ALA A 104 9.33 -8.17 -5.36
C ALA A 104 10.05 -6.91 -5.82
N THR A 105 11.12 -6.53 -5.13
CA THR A 105 11.88 -5.31 -5.42
C THR A 105 13.37 -5.55 -5.49
N LEU A 106 14.05 -4.85 -6.40
CA LEU A 106 15.51 -4.83 -6.50
C LEU A 106 16.02 -3.42 -6.19
N HIS A 107 16.90 -3.32 -5.22
CA HIS A 107 17.49 -2.07 -4.79
C HIS A 107 19.01 -2.05 -5.04
N ARG A 108 19.49 -0.99 -5.69
CA ARG A 108 20.92 -0.68 -5.78
C ARG A 108 21.15 0.66 -5.06
N VAL A 109 21.94 0.61 -4.02
CA VAL A 109 22.30 1.79 -3.23
C VAL A 109 23.78 2.08 -3.38
N ARG A 110 24.10 3.37 -3.57
CA ARG A 110 25.48 3.90 -3.53
C ARG A 110 25.49 5.09 -2.57
N ALA A 111 26.51 5.17 -1.73
CA ALA A 111 26.69 6.29 -0.83
C ALA A 111 28.12 6.80 -0.91
N GLY A 112 28.31 8.12 -0.99
CA GLY A 112 29.56 8.80 -0.77
C GLY A 112 29.62 9.23 0.70
N LEU A 113 30.75 8.98 1.36
CA LEU A 113 30.97 9.35 2.75
C LEU A 113 32.18 10.27 2.84
N ASP A 114 32.21 11.16 3.84
CA ASP A 114 33.39 11.94 4.18
C ASP A 114 34.39 11.13 5.02
N GLU A 115 35.49 11.79 5.42
CA GLU A 115 36.56 11.18 6.24
C GLU A 115 36.06 10.70 7.61
N THR A 116 34.94 11.28 8.12
CA THR A 116 34.34 10.93 9.42
C THR A 116 33.32 9.80 9.28
N GLY A 117 32.97 9.40 8.04
CA GLY A 117 31.94 8.43 7.75
C GLY A 117 30.54 9.04 7.62
N ALA A 118 30.39 10.37 7.60
CA ALA A 118 29.12 11.02 7.37
C ALA A 118 28.73 10.99 5.88
N PRO A 119 27.46 10.79 5.56
CA PRO A 119 27.01 10.70 4.17
C PRO A 119 27.00 12.06 3.48
N LEU A 120 27.80 12.19 2.41
CA LEU A 120 27.86 13.38 1.53
C LEU A 120 26.97 13.25 0.30
N ALA A 121 26.74 12.01 -0.18
CA ALA A 121 25.95 11.77 -1.37
C ALA A 121 25.22 10.43 -1.24
N TRP A 122 24.03 10.36 -1.84
CA TRP A 122 23.21 9.15 -1.84
C TRP A 122 22.58 8.95 -3.22
N GLN A 123 22.70 7.75 -3.74
CA GLN A 123 21.98 7.32 -4.93
C GLN A 123 21.25 6.02 -4.64
N HIS A 124 19.97 5.97 -4.91
CA HIS A 124 19.15 4.79 -4.77
C HIS A 124 18.42 4.51 -6.08
N ARG A 125 18.67 3.35 -6.66
CA ARG A 125 17.93 2.85 -7.82
C ARG A 125 17.06 1.70 -7.37
N LEU A 126 15.75 1.82 -7.63
CA LEU A 126 14.73 0.85 -7.29
C LEU A 126 14.08 0.32 -8.57
N VAL A 127 13.94 -0.99 -8.65
CA VAL A 127 13.12 -1.67 -9.64
C VAL A 127 12.03 -2.43 -8.88
N ALA A 128 10.77 -2.14 -9.20
CA ALA A 128 9.60 -2.76 -8.58
C ALA A 128 8.46 -2.84 -9.60
N ALA A 129 7.46 -3.66 -9.34
CA ALA A 129 6.21 -3.60 -10.07
C ALA A 129 5.46 -2.29 -9.76
N ASN A 130 4.66 -1.84 -10.72
CA ASN A 130 3.87 -0.62 -10.52
C ASN A 130 2.68 -0.90 -9.60
N LEU A 131 2.77 -0.42 -8.36
CA LEU A 131 1.69 -0.52 -7.37
C LEU A 131 0.38 0.08 -7.88
N ASN A 132 0.44 1.20 -8.60
CA ASN A 132 -0.76 1.85 -9.12
C ASN A 132 -1.45 1.00 -10.20
N ARG A 133 -0.70 0.23 -10.98
CA ARG A 133 -1.28 -0.71 -11.95
C ARG A 133 -1.82 -1.98 -11.30
N LEU A 134 -1.25 -2.36 -10.17
CA LEU A 134 -1.63 -3.60 -9.47
C LEU A 134 -2.77 -3.38 -8.46
N VAL A 135 -2.70 -2.31 -7.69
CA VAL A 135 -3.59 -2.05 -6.55
C VAL A 135 -4.75 -1.12 -6.91
N ILE A 136 -4.48 -0.05 -7.65
CA ILE A 136 -5.49 0.96 -7.95
C ILE A 136 -6.57 0.46 -8.92
N PRO A 137 -6.29 -0.26 -10.01
CA PRO A 137 -7.36 -0.79 -10.86
C PRO A 137 -8.21 -1.85 -10.19
N VAL A 138 -7.61 -2.67 -9.32
CA VAL A 138 -8.33 -3.69 -8.54
C VAL A 138 -9.18 -3.05 -7.43
N ALA A 139 -8.69 -1.95 -6.86
CA ALA A 139 -9.38 -1.25 -5.78
C ALA A 139 -10.44 -0.26 -6.27
N LEU A 140 -10.27 0.28 -7.45
CA LEU A 140 -11.02 1.45 -7.86
C LEU A 140 -11.59 1.35 -9.26
N GLY A 141 -11.62 0.29 -9.99
CA GLY A 141 -12.24 0.24 -11.33
C GLY A 141 -12.68 1.58 -11.99
N VAL A 142 -12.58 2.66 -11.25
CA VAL A 142 -13.10 4.00 -11.43
C VAL A 142 -12.03 5.08 -11.57
N LEU A 143 -10.79 4.85 -11.09
CA LEU A 143 -9.74 5.81 -11.35
C LEU A 143 -9.16 5.56 -12.72
N SER A 144 -9.82 6.17 -13.72
CA SER A 144 -9.21 6.25 -15.03
C SER A 144 -7.85 6.96 -14.87
N PRO A 145 -6.81 6.46 -15.54
CA PRO A 145 -5.49 7.11 -15.54
C PRO A 145 -5.51 8.56 -16.02
N GLU A 146 -6.61 9.02 -16.58
CA GLU A 146 -6.77 10.32 -17.23
C GLU A 146 -6.72 11.52 -16.28
N TRP A 147 -7.08 11.35 -15.01
CA TRP A 147 -6.97 12.45 -14.03
C TRP A 147 -5.63 12.44 -13.26
N MET A 148 -4.89 11.33 -13.31
CA MET A 148 -3.60 11.24 -12.65
C MET A 148 -2.53 11.79 -13.58
N PRO A 149 -1.83 12.87 -13.22
CA PRO A 149 -0.79 13.45 -14.09
C PRO A 149 0.22 12.37 -14.49
N ASP A 150 0.63 12.34 -15.75
CA ASP A 150 1.64 11.40 -16.28
C ASP A 150 2.88 11.30 -15.41
N ARG A 151 3.24 12.38 -14.71
CA ARG A 151 4.35 12.40 -13.75
C ARG A 151 4.11 11.55 -12.50
N ALA A 152 2.88 11.46 -12.01
CA ALA A 152 2.54 10.59 -10.89
C ALA A 152 2.51 9.11 -11.33
N VAL A 153 2.06 8.85 -12.56
CA VAL A 153 2.09 7.52 -13.16
C VAL A 153 3.53 7.13 -13.53
N SER A 154 4.33 8.04 -14.07
CA SER A 154 5.72 7.77 -14.44
C SER A 154 6.66 7.68 -13.23
N GLY A 155 6.36 8.37 -12.13
CA GLY A 155 7.09 8.22 -10.86
C GLY A 155 6.89 6.85 -10.20
N PHE A 156 5.81 6.14 -10.55
CA PHE A 156 5.48 4.80 -10.10
C PHE A 156 5.38 3.79 -11.26
N GLY A 157 5.88 4.16 -12.45
CA GLY A 157 5.84 3.32 -13.65
C GLY A 157 6.66 2.03 -13.50
N ASP A 158 6.34 1.05 -14.35
CA ASP A 158 7.21 -0.13 -14.54
C ASP A 158 8.61 0.39 -14.82
N GLY A 159 9.49 0.36 -13.87
CA GLY A 159 10.72 0.98 -14.11
C GLY A 159 11.66 1.15 -12.94
N VAL A 160 12.65 1.88 -13.27
CA VAL A 160 13.76 2.23 -12.42
C VAL A 160 13.48 3.62 -11.84
N ILE A 161 13.34 3.70 -10.54
CA ILE A 161 13.31 4.98 -9.82
C ILE A 161 14.74 5.28 -9.41
N ASP A 162 15.31 6.36 -9.94
CA ASP A 162 16.60 6.88 -9.51
C ASP A 162 16.38 8.07 -8.59
N VAL A 163 16.69 7.90 -7.32
CA VAL A 163 16.73 9.00 -6.34
C VAL A 163 18.18 9.36 -6.10
N VAL A 164 18.56 10.58 -6.48
CA VAL A 164 19.92 11.10 -6.31
C VAL A 164 19.87 12.31 -5.39
N HIS A 165 20.46 12.21 -4.24
CA HIS A 165 20.68 13.33 -3.32
C HIS A 165 22.17 13.72 -3.37
N ARG A 166 22.43 15.03 -3.55
CA ARG A 166 23.78 15.60 -3.60
C ARG A 166 24.08 16.52 -2.40
N ASP A 167 23.14 16.60 -1.48
CA ASP A 167 23.24 17.39 -0.27
C ASP A 167 23.23 16.46 0.96
N GLU A 168 24.09 16.76 1.93
CA GLU A 168 24.24 15.99 3.16
C GLU A 168 22.92 15.83 3.93
N ARG A 169 22.13 16.91 4.03
CA ARG A 169 20.85 16.90 4.78
C ARG A 169 19.83 15.99 4.11
N ASP A 170 19.70 16.08 2.81
CA ASP A 170 18.77 15.27 2.04
C ASP A 170 19.18 13.79 2.02
N ALA A 171 20.50 13.52 1.93
CA ALA A 171 21.02 12.16 2.02
C ALA A 171 20.72 11.52 3.39
N VAL A 172 20.95 12.22 4.49
CA VAL A 172 20.66 11.75 5.86
C VAL A 172 19.16 11.50 6.06
N GLN A 173 18.30 12.40 5.58
CA GLN A 173 16.86 12.24 5.72
C GLN A 173 16.34 11.04 4.90
N THR A 174 16.84 10.83 3.69
CA THR A 174 16.48 9.68 2.85
C THR A 174 16.96 8.38 3.48
N ILE A 175 18.18 8.34 4.02
CA ILE A 175 18.70 7.17 4.73
C ILE A 175 17.83 6.83 5.94
N ARG A 176 17.46 7.83 6.76
CA ARG A 176 16.59 7.64 7.93
C ARG A 176 15.22 7.10 7.53
N HIS A 177 14.63 7.65 6.48
CA HIS A 177 13.34 7.18 5.97
C HIS A 177 13.44 5.74 5.46
N PHE A 178 14.47 5.43 4.69
CA PHE A 178 14.72 4.09 4.16
C PHE A 178 14.93 3.04 5.27
N LEU A 179 15.72 3.37 6.30
CA LEU A 179 15.94 2.51 7.45
C LEU A 179 14.65 2.28 8.26
N ALA A 180 13.82 3.31 8.40
CA ALA A 180 12.53 3.20 9.07
C ALA A 180 11.56 2.28 8.31
N VAL A 181 11.57 2.33 6.97
CA VAL A 181 10.72 1.49 6.12
C VAL A 181 11.17 0.03 6.14
N LEU A 182 12.46 -0.24 6.19
CA LEU A 182 12.99 -1.60 6.19
C LEU A 182 12.90 -2.30 7.56
N GLY A 183 12.70 -1.56 8.65
CA GLY A 183 12.58 -2.12 10.01
C GLY A 183 13.79 -2.92 10.49
N GLN A 184 14.95 -2.78 9.83
CA GLN A 184 16.18 -3.51 10.14
C GLN A 184 17.34 -2.57 10.40
N PRO A 185 18.19 -2.85 11.39
CA PRO A 185 19.46 -2.18 11.52
C PRO A 185 20.36 -2.60 10.34
N VAL A 186 20.55 -1.72 9.39
CA VAL A 186 21.50 -1.95 8.31
C VAL A 186 22.89 -1.70 8.87
N ILE A 187 23.68 -2.76 9.02
CA ILE A 187 25.11 -2.64 9.26
C ILE A 187 25.74 -2.15 7.95
N ILE A 188 26.01 -0.86 7.90
CA ILE A 188 26.75 -0.25 6.79
C ILE A 188 28.20 -0.69 6.95
N GLY A 189 28.59 -1.72 6.22
CA GLY A 189 29.99 -2.10 6.07
C GLY A 189 30.74 -1.01 5.29
N LEU A 190 31.44 -0.15 6.00
CA LEU A 190 32.27 0.90 5.42
C LEU A 190 33.48 0.25 4.71
N LYS A 191 33.49 0.24 3.38
CA LYS A 191 34.69 0.14 2.59
C LYS A 191 34.91 1.46 1.87
N GLN A 192 35.92 2.17 2.33
CA GLN A 192 36.50 3.34 1.64
C GLN A 192 36.85 3.01 0.20
N ARG A 193 36.37 3.83 -0.72
CA ARG A 193 36.86 4.26 -2.04
C ARG A 193 35.72 4.29 -3.06
N PHE A 194 35.25 5.48 -3.33
CA PHE A 194 34.73 5.86 -4.65
C PHE A 194 35.02 7.35 -4.84
N LEU A 195 36.27 7.66 -5.15
CA LEU A 195 36.65 8.84 -5.90
C LEU A 195 37.42 8.28 -7.12
N GLU A 196 36.71 8.14 -8.22
CA GLU A 196 37.17 8.23 -9.62
C GLU A 196 35.92 8.33 -10.51
#